data_3e4fdea447b313e4b92b792eff2dc45b
#
_entry.id   3e4fdea447b313e4b92b792eff2dc45b
#
_cell.length_a   1.000
_cell.length_b   1.000
_cell.length_c   1.000
_cell.angle_alpha   90.00
_cell.angle_beta   90.00
_cell.angle_gamma   90.00
#
_symmetry.space_group_name_H-M   'P 1'
#
loop_
_entity.id
_entity.type
_entity.pdbx_description
1 polymer ?
#
loop_
_entity_poly.entity_id
_entity_poly.type
_entity_poly.pdbx_seq_one_letter_code
_entity_poly.pdbx_strand_id
1 'polypeptide(L)'
;KAHSDGCLHSEVFFDPQGHVERNIDIDVVVQGFNRACKDANTKYGTTNKLIMCLLRHLPAENGLQTIHSASKYYQDGIIHGLGLDSSEKPFPPNLFTECYAHIKDNFPEVGLTAHAGEEGDHTFVSDALNLLKVSRIDHGVNSHQSEELMQRLAEQKTLLSLCPLSNVKLQVVKDVKELPIDKFFQMNVPFSINSDDPAYFGGYILDNYKAVHTRFGFTKDQWKIIALNGIKGSWCDDQRKNELISLVEEVYKKYNIEGC
;
A
#
# COMPACT_ATOMS: atom_id res chain seq x y z
N LYS A 1 -17.58 5.05 0.58
CA LYS A 1 -16.87 6.31 0.32
C LYS A 1 -15.79 6.10 -0.76
N ALA A 2 -14.88 5.11 -0.65
CA ALA A 2 -13.85 4.86 -1.66
C ALA A 2 -14.43 4.70 -3.07
N HIS A 3 -15.48 3.88 -3.25
CA HIS A 3 -16.20 3.77 -4.52
C HIS A 3 -16.73 5.12 -5.04
N SER A 4 -17.34 5.94 -4.18
CA SER A 4 -17.84 7.27 -4.59
C SER A 4 -16.73 8.24 -4.97
N ASP A 5 -15.50 7.98 -4.56
CA ASP A 5 -14.29 8.72 -4.93
C ASP A 5 -13.60 8.16 -6.20
N GLY A 6 -14.18 7.13 -6.83
CA GLY A 6 -13.66 6.54 -8.06
C GLY A 6 -12.71 5.35 -7.85
N CYS A 7 -12.58 4.84 -6.63
CA CYS A 7 -11.75 3.67 -6.35
C CYS A 7 -12.47 2.39 -6.82
N LEU A 8 -11.89 1.66 -7.77
CA LEU A 8 -12.45 0.45 -8.37
C LEU A 8 -11.76 -0.83 -7.90
N HIS A 9 -10.58 -0.71 -7.29
CA HIS A 9 -9.84 -1.77 -6.64
C HIS A 9 -9.17 -1.23 -5.39
N SER A 10 -9.20 -1.99 -4.30
CA SER A 10 -8.54 -1.63 -3.03
C SER A 10 -7.73 -2.80 -2.51
N GLU A 11 -6.60 -2.50 -1.90
CA GLU A 11 -5.80 -3.44 -1.12
C GLU A 11 -5.79 -2.94 0.31
N VAL A 12 -6.52 -3.66 1.18
CA VAL A 12 -6.90 -3.19 2.51
C VAL A 12 -6.02 -3.84 3.55
N PHE A 13 -5.30 -3.03 4.29
CA PHE A 13 -4.50 -3.47 5.42
C PHE A 13 -5.38 -3.65 6.66
N PHE A 14 -5.06 -4.61 7.49
CA PHE A 14 -5.70 -4.82 8.78
C PHE A 14 -4.76 -5.50 9.77
N ASP A 15 -4.90 -5.13 11.04
CA ASP A 15 -4.05 -5.57 12.16
C ASP A 15 -4.84 -6.48 13.10
N PRO A 16 -4.80 -7.81 12.93
CA PRO A 16 -5.56 -8.71 13.79
C PRO A 16 -5.08 -8.68 15.24
N GLN A 17 -3.79 -8.40 15.48
CA GLN A 17 -3.17 -8.40 16.80
C GLN A 17 -3.88 -7.42 17.76
N GLY A 18 -4.21 -6.21 17.31
CA GLY A 18 -4.93 -5.22 18.11
C GLY A 18 -6.38 -5.64 18.48
N HIS A 19 -6.95 -6.59 17.76
CA HIS A 19 -8.26 -7.17 18.06
C HIS A 19 -8.12 -8.37 19.00
N VAL A 20 -7.17 -9.27 18.73
CA VAL A 20 -6.92 -10.49 19.51
C VAL A 20 -6.53 -10.13 20.96
N GLU A 21 -5.74 -9.08 21.15
CA GLU A 21 -5.38 -8.54 22.46
C GLU A 21 -6.61 -8.18 23.32
N ARG A 22 -7.71 -7.80 22.67
CA ARG A 22 -9.00 -7.50 23.30
C ARG A 22 -9.95 -8.72 23.38
N ASN A 23 -9.42 -9.94 23.22
CA ASN A 23 -10.16 -11.21 23.22
C ASN A 23 -11.17 -11.34 22.06
N ILE A 24 -10.90 -10.72 20.91
CA ILE A 24 -11.67 -10.94 19.68
C ILE A 24 -10.91 -11.97 18.86
N ASP A 25 -11.57 -13.09 18.56
CA ASP A 25 -10.97 -14.17 17.78
C ASP A 25 -10.55 -13.68 16.37
N ILE A 26 -9.37 -14.12 15.93
CA ILE A 26 -8.85 -13.78 14.59
C ILE A 26 -9.83 -14.19 13.49
N ASP A 27 -10.58 -15.27 13.67
CA ASP A 27 -11.60 -15.72 12.73
C ASP A 27 -12.72 -14.69 12.57
N VAL A 28 -13.13 -14.04 13.66
CA VAL A 28 -14.15 -12.98 13.63
C VAL A 28 -13.64 -11.79 12.83
N VAL A 29 -12.38 -11.40 13.04
CA VAL A 29 -11.75 -10.28 12.35
C VAL A 29 -11.65 -10.55 10.84
N VAL A 30 -11.01 -11.65 10.47
CA VAL A 30 -10.77 -12.00 9.04
C VAL A 30 -12.09 -12.20 8.30
N GLN A 31 -13.06 -12.93 8.90
CA GLN A 31 -14.34 -13.14 8.26
C GLN A 31 -15.18 -11.88 8.15
N GLY A 32 -15.04 -10.95 9.10
CA GLY A 32 -15.67 -9.63 9.04
C GLY A 32 -15.19 -8.83 7.83
N PHE A 33 -13.88 -8.70 7.65
CA PHE A 33 -13.28 -8.03 6.49
C PHE A 33 -13.60 -8.74 5.18
N ASN A 34 -13.53 -10.07 5.13
CA ASN A 34 -13.86 -10.85 3.94
C ASN A 34 -15.31 -10.63 3.49
N ARG A 35 -16.26 -10.60 4.43
CA ARG A 35 -17.67 -10.28 4.10
C ARG A 35 -17.81 -8.86 3.57
N ALA A 36 -17.15 -7.88 4.19
CA ALA A 36 -17.17 -6.50 3.72
C ALA A 36 -16.62 -6.36 2.29
N CYS A 37 -15.55 -7.08 1.95
CA CYS A 37 -15.00 -7.13 0.60
C CYS A 37 -16.00 -7.73 -0.41
N LYS A 38 -16.66 -8.84 -0.04
CA LYS A 38 -17.70 -9.46 -0.89
C LYS A 38 -18.91 -8.55 -1.09
N ASP A 39 -19.35 -7.87 -0.03
CA ASP A 39 -20.45 -6.91 -0.09
C ASP A 39 -20.11 -5.71 -0.97
N ALA A 40 -18.86 -5.19 -0.88
CA ALA A 40 -18.37 -4.10 -1.71
C ALA A 40 -18.33 -4.50 -3.20
N ASN A 41 -17.88 -5.70 -3.49
CA ASN A 41 -17.88 -6.23 -4.86
C ASN A 41 -19.30 -6.35 -5.41
N THR A 42 -20.22 -6.97 -4.64
CA THR A 42 -21.61 -7.16 -5.04
C THR A 42 -22.35 -5.83 -5.26
N LYS A 43 -22.16 -4.86 -4.36
CA LYS A 43 -22.91 -3.59 -4.41
C LYS A 43 -22.32 -2.59 -5.39
N TYR A 44 -21.02 -2.58 -5.57
CA TYR A 44 -20.30 -1.48 -6.24
C TYR A 44 -19.38 -1.95 -7.36
N GLY A 45 -19.17 -3.26 -7.55
CA GLY A 45 -18.18 -3.80 -8.50
C GLY A 45 -16.74 -3.49 -8.11
N THR A 46 -16.49 -3.04 -6.85
CA THR A 46 -15.16 -2.76 -6.36
C THR A 46 -14.50 -4.06 -5.91
N THR A 47 -13.39 -4.43 -6.54
CA THR A 47 -12.59 -5.59 -6.11
C THR A 47 -11.68 -5.21 -4.95
N ASN A 48 -11.41 -6.19 -4.06
CA ASN A 48 -10.59 -5.93 -2.88
C ASN A 48 -9.66 -7.10 -2.60
N LYS A 49 -8.47 -6.80 -2.06
CA LYS A 49 -7.52 -7.76 -1.50
C LYS A 49 -7.27 -7.42 -0.04
N LEU A 50 -7.13 -8.43 0.82
CA LEU A 50 -6.81 -8.24 2.23
C LEU A 50 -5.31 -8.48 2.45
N ILE A 51 -4.68 -7.56 3.15
CA ILE A 51 -3.28 -7.62 3.56
C ILE A 51 -3.25 -7.63 5.09
N MET A 52 -2.85 -8.75 5.66
CA MET A 52 -2.66 -8.83 7.11
C MET A 52 -1.33 -8.20 7.49
N CYS A 53 -1.37 -7.21 8.38
CA CYS A 53 -0.17 -6.56 8.86
C CYS A 53 0.24 -7.04 10.24
N LEU A 54 1.53 -7.02 10.51
CA LEU A 54 2.12 -7.26 11.81
C LEU A 54 2.42 -5.92 12.47
N LEU A 55 1.99 -5.76 13.71
CA LEU A 55 2.30 -4.59 14.53
C LEU A 55 3.75 -4.67 15.01
N ARG A 56 4.64 -3.88 14.41
CA ARG A 56 6.08 -3.98 14.61
C ARG A 56 6.58 -3.58 16.00
N HIS A 57 5.74 -2.91 16.79
CA HIS A 57 6.03 -2.62 18.20
C HIS A 57 5.84 -3.83 19.13
N LEU A 58 5.24 -4.92 18.63
CA LEU A 58 5.13 -6.20 19.33
C LEU A 58 6.32 -7.10 18.99
N PRO A 59 6.67 -8.08 19.86
CA PRO A 59 7.73 -9.04 19.56
C PRO A 59 7.46 -9.83 18.26
N ALA A 60 8.50 -10.15 17.51
CA ALA A 60 8.38 -10.92 16.26
C ALA A 60 7.76 -12.31 16.48
N GLU A 61 7.97 -12.92 17.65
CA GLU A 61 7.34 -14.18 18.02
C GLU A 61 5.80 -14.08 18.05
N ASN A 62 5.26 -12.92 18.47
CA ASN A 62 3.82 -12.67 18.39
C ASN A 62 3.36 -12.57 16.93
N GLY A 63 4.19 -11.99 16.06
CA GLY A 63 3.95 -11.96 14.61
C GLY A 63 3.87 -13.37 14.02
N LEU A 64 4.82 -14.26 14.35
CA LEU A 64 4.78 -15.67 13.91
C LEU A 64 3.53 -16.40 14.42
N GLN A 65 3.16 -16.24 15.68
CA GLN A 65 1.94 -16.82 16.24
C GLN A 65 0.70 -16.34 15.49
N THR A 66 0.65 -15.05 15.14
CA THR A 66 -0.44 -14.46 14.37
C THR A 66 -0.51 -15.07 12.96
N ILE A 67 0.63 -15.24 12.27
CA ILE A 67 0.71 -15.90 10.97
C ILE A 67 0.22 -17.35 11.07
N HIS A 68 0.66 -18.10 12.06
CA HIS A 68 0.20 -19.49 12.26
C HIS A 68 -1.32 -19.57 12.48
N SER A 69 -1.87 -18.67 13.29
CA SER A 69 -3.31 -18.58 13.53
C SER A 69 -4.11 -18.23 12.26
N ALA A 70 -3.49 -17.47 11.34
CA ALA A 70 -4.09 -17.05 10.08
C ALA A 70 -3.83 -18.03 8.91
N SER A 71 -3.05 -19.10 9.11
CA SER A 71 -2.55 -19.98 8.02
C SER A 71 -3.65 -20.48 7.08
N LYS A 72 -4.80 -20.87 7.62
CA LYS A 72 -5.95 -21.31 6.80
C LYS A 72 -6.44 -20.24 5.84
N TYR A 73 -6.36 -18.98 6.21
CA TYR A 73 -6.85 -17.87 5.38
C TYR A 73 -5.88 -17.51 4.25
N TYR A 74 -4.60 -17.78 4.44
CA TYR A 74 -3.61 -17.74 3.35
C TYR A 74 -3.85 -18.88 2.38
N GLN A 75 -4.03 -20.11 2.88
CA GLN A 75 -4.32 -21.31 2.06
C GLN A 75 -5.61 -21.16 1.25
N ASP A 76 -6.66 -20.59 1.85
CA ASP A 76 -7.96 -20.37 1.22
C ASP A 76 -7.98 -19.15 0.27
N GLY A 77 -6.87 -18.42 0.15
CA GLY A 77 -6.77 -17.20 -0.67
C GLY A 77 -7.69 -16.06 -0.19
N ILE A 78 -7.98 -16.00 1.10
CA ILE A 78 -8.74 -14.91 1.74
C ILE A 78 -7.81 -13.75 2.11
N ILE A 79 -6.63 -14.06 2.66
CA ILE A 79 -5.56 -13.11 2.91
C ILE A 79 -4.57 -13.22 1.74
N HIS A 80 -4.30 -12.09 1.09
CA HIS A 80 -3.52 -12.03 -0.14
C HIS A 80 -2.12 -11.45 0.06
N GLY A 81 -1.87 -10.84 1.21
CA GLY A 81 -0.60 -10.21 1.51
C GLY A 81 -0.23 -10.25 2.97
N LEU A 82 1.09 -10.13 3.24
CA LEU A 82 1.66 -9.82 4.54
C LEU A 82 2.26 -8.42 4.48
N GLY A 83 1.94 -7.60 5.49
CA GLY A 83 2.50 -6.27 5.71
C GLY A 83 3.17 -6.13 7.07
N LEU A 84 3.86 -5.02 7.26
CA LEU A 84 4.47 -4.60 8.53
C LEU A 84 4.13 -3.15 8.74
N ASP A 85 3.48 -2.81 9.84
CA ASP A 85 3.01 -1.47 10.14
C ASP A 85 3.29 -1.02 11.58
N SER A 86 2.65 0.07 12.03
CA SER A 86 2.95 0.77 13.28
C SER A 86 4.28 1.54 13.22
N SER A 87 4.65 2.22 14.31
CA SER A 87 5.84 3.10 14.36
C SER A 87 7.12 2.38 13.93
N GLU A 88 7.81 2.94 12.95
CA GLU A 88 9.04 2.35 12.42
C GLU A 88 10.18 2.40 13.43
N LYS A 89 10.28 3.49 14.19
CA LYS A 89 11.32 3.64 15.22
C LYS A 89 10.78 3.27 16.59
N PRO A 90 11.48 2.44 17.38
CA PRO A 90 12.82 1.85 17.12
C PRO A 90 12.75 0.40 16.56
N PHE A 91 11.79 0.06 15.74
CA PHE A 91 11.50 -1.31 15.29
C PHE A 91 11.84 -1.53 13.79
N PRO A 92 13.13 -1.70 13.43
CA PRO A 92 13.55 -1.85 12.05
C PRO A 92 13.06 -3.17 11.43
N PRO A 93 13.00 -3.26 10.07
CA PRO A 93 12.47 -4.42 9.35
C PRO A 93 13.17 -5.74 9.67
N ASN A 94 14.49 -5.72 9.96
CA ASN A 94 15.28 -6.92 10.23
C ASN A 94 14.75 -7.77 11.39
N LEU A 95 14.01 -7.18 12.32
CA LEU A 95 13.37 -7.92 13.43
C LEU A 95 12.33 -8.94 12.96
N PHE A 96 11.76 -8.76 11.77
CA PHE A 96 10.65 -9.56 11.24
C PHE A 96 11.07 -10.50 10.10
N THR A 97 12.38 -10.70 9.89
CA THR A 97 12.91 -11.54 8.80
C THR A 97 12.32 -12.95 8.82
N GLU A 98 12.20 -13.55 10.00
CA GLU A 98 11.65 -14.90 10.16
C GLU A 98 10.15 -14.98 9.79
N CYS A 99 9.35 -13.96 10.15
CA CYS A 99 7.95 -13.87 9.79
C CYS A 99 7.77 -13.86 8.27
N TYR A 100 8.55 -13.04 7.58
CA TYR A 100 8.48 -12.92 6.12
C TYR A 100 9.02 -14.17 5.41
N ALA A 101 10.10 -14.77 5.91
CA ALA A 101 10.62 -16.03 5.41
C ALA A 101 9.57 -17.14 5.52
N HIS A 102 8.88 -17.22 6.67
CA HIS A 102 7.82 -18.21 6.88
C HIS A 102 6.70 -18.09 5.82
N ILE A 103 6.22 -16.88 5.53
CA ILE A 103 5.20 -16.67 4.49
C ILE A 103 5.73 -17.05 3.12
N LYS A 104 6.94 -16.62 2.76
CA LYS A 104 7.54 -16.92 1.47
C LYS A 104 7.71 -18.42 1.22
N ASP A 105 8.08 -19.19 2.27
CA ASP A 105 8.34 -20.60 2.16
C ASP A 105 7.05 -21.45 2.14
N ASN A 106 5.99 -21.00 2.83
CA ASN A 106 4.76 -21.79 2.98
C ASN A 106 3.60 -21.28 2.11
N PHE A 107 3.62 -20.01 1.69
CA PHE A 107 2.55 -19.34 0.91
C PHE A 107 3.16 -18.47 -0.19
N PRO A 108 3.84 -19.04 -1.19
CA PRO A 108 4.66 -18.31 -2.17
C PRO A 108 3.86 -17.32 -3.03
N GLU A 109 2.53 -17.50 -3.14
CA GLU A 109 1.64 -16.61 -3.90
C GLU A 109 1.21 -15.37 -3.11
N VAL A 110 1.52 -15.31 -1.80
CA VAL A 110 1.18 -14.17 -0.94
C VAL A 110 2.12 -13.01 -1.21
N GLY A 111 1.57 -11.84 -1.50
CA GLY A 111 2.36 -10.64 -1.71
C GLY A 111 3.00 -10.15 -0.40
N LEU A 112 4.20 -9.59 -0.51
CA LEU A 112 4.94 -9.04 0.63
C LEU A 112 5.11 -7.54 0.48
N THR A 113 4.71 -6.78 1.50
CA THR A 113 4.89 -5.34 1.59
C THR A 113 5.36 -4.94 3.00
N ALA A 114 5.83 -3.73 3.19
CA ALA A 114 6.16 -3.19 4.50
C ALA A 114 6.12 -1.68 4.49
N HIS A 115 5.63 -1.07 5.57
CA HIS A 115 5.87 0.34 5.85
C HIS A 115 7.36 0.53 6.09
N ALA A 116 8.00 1.33 5.27
CA ALA A 116 9.41 1.62 5.40
C ALA A 116 9.76 2.99 4.80
N GLY A 117 10.54 3.77 5.51
CA GLY A 117 10.95 5.11 5.08
C GLY A 117 9.84 6.16 5.18
N GLU A 118 8.91 5.99 6.09
CA GLU A 118 8.00 7.05 6.55
C GLU A 118 8.67 7.83 7.70
N GLU A 119 8.90 7.17 8.85
CA GLU A 119 9.64 7.71 9.99
C GLU A 119 11.14 7.37 9.91
N GLY A 120 11.46 6.14 9.48
CA GLY A 120 12.80 5.64 9.25
C GLY A 120 13.46 6.32 8.05
N ASP A 121 14.78 6.26 7.99
CA ASP A 121 15.52 6.75 6.83
C ASP A 121 15.49 5.72 5.67
N HIS A 122 16.20 6.02 4.59
CA HIS A 122 16.26 5.16 3.40
C HIS A 122 16.78 3.73 3.68
N THR A 123 17.48 3.51 4.82
CA THR A 123 18.00 2.17 5.16
C THR A 123 16.87 1.23 5.54
N PHE A 124 15.77 1.73 6.14
CA PHE A 124 14.57 0.94 6.41
C PHE A 124 13.97 0.38 5.12
N VAL A 125 13.93 1.19 4.04
CA VAL A 125 13.47 0.74 2.73
C VAL A 125 14.42 -0.32 2.15
N SER A 126 15.74 -0.07 2.23
CA SER A 126 16.73 -1.03 1.77
C SER A 126 16.65 -2.36 2.53
N ASP A 127 16.44 -2.33 3.83
CA ASP A 127 16.29 -3.52 4.68
C ASP A 127 15.00 -4.28 4.36
N ALA A 128 13.88 -3.58 4.16
CA ALA A 128 12.63 -4.22 3.74
C ALA A 128 12.81 -4.97 2.39
N LEU A 129 13.47 -4.35 1.42
CA LEU A 129 13.79 -4.99 0.14
C LEU A 129 14.77 -6.15 0.26
N ASN A 130 15.82 -5.98 1.08
CA ASN A 130 16.93 -6.95 1.16
C ASN A 130 16.62 -8.12 2.09
N LEU A 131 15.98 -7.87 3.21
CA LEU A 131 15.79 -8.85 4.29
C LEU A 131 14.39 -9.44 4.26
N LEU A 132 13.35 -8.61 4.10
CA LEU A 132 11.98 -9.07 4.05
C LEU A 132 11.54 -9.51 2.64
N LYS A 133 12.33 -9.16 1.60
CA LYS A 133 12.05 -9.51 0.20
C LYS A 133 10.70 -8.99 -0.30
N VAL A 134 10.30 -7.82 0.20
CA VAL A 134 9.04 -7.20 -0.22
C VAL A 134 9.06 -6.79 -1.69
N SER A 135 7.91 -6.86 -2.35
CA SER A 135 7.71 -6.43 -3.74
C SER A 135 7.13 -5.01 -3.86
N ARG A 136 6.68 -4.45 -2.75
CA ARG A 136 6.11 -3.10 -2.63
C ARG A 136 6.57 -2.48 -1.31
N ILE A 137 6.68 -1.17 -1.28
CA ILE A 137 6.98 -0.38 -0.08
C ILE A 137 5.79 0.53 0.21
N ASP A 138 5.31 0.49 1.44
CA ASP A 138 4.27 1.40 1.88
C ASP A 138 4.93 2.68 2.41
N HIS A 139 4.40 3.83 2.00
CA HIS A 139 4.99 5.17 2.08
C HIS A 139 6.29 5.31 1.28
N GLY A 140 7.43 4.97 1.84
CA GLY A 140 8.72 5.06 1.15
C GLY A 140 9.22 6.48 0.92
N VAL A 141 8.69 7.48 1.65
CA VAL A 141 8.99 8.91 1.47
C VAL A 141 10.48 9.18 1.53
N ASN A 142 11.17 8.60 2.53
CA ASN A 142 12.60 8.81 2.77
C ASN A 142 13.53 8.07 1.79
N SER A 143 12.99 7.32 0.83
CA SER A 143 13.80 6.76 -0.27
C SER A 143 14.56 7.84 -1.04
N HIS A 144 14.04 9.08 -1.08
CA HIS A 144 14.68 10.21 -1.75
C HIS A 144 16.06 10.60 -1.20
N GLN A 145 16.40 10.13 0.00
CA GLN A 145 17.69 10.38 0.64
C GLN A 145 18.85 9.63 -0.02
N SER A 146 18.56 8.57 -0.80
CA SER A 146 19.57 7.79 -1.54
C SER A 146 19.21 7.70 -3.01
N GLU A 147 20.07 8.27 -3.86
CA GLU A 147 19.88 8.20 -5.31
C GLU A 147 20.02 6.78 -5.84
N GLU A 148 20.95 5.99 -5.28
CA GLU A 148 21.14 4.58 -5.60
C GLU A 148 19.88 3.77 -5.30
N LEU A 149 19.26 4.00 -4.13
CA LEU A 149 18.00 3.34 -3.77
C LEU A 149 16.88 3.72 -4.73
N MET A 150 16.75 5.00 -5.08
CA MET A 150 15.72 5.43 -6.04
C MET A 150 15.94 4.82 -7.42
N GLN A 151 17.19 4.75 -7.89
CA GLN A 151 17.50 4.08 -9.15
C GLN A 151 17.11 2.60 -9.09
N ARG A 152 17.42 1.90 -8.01
CA ARG A 152 17.01 0.50 -7.79
C ARG A 152 15.49 0.33 -7.81
N LEU A 153 14.74 1.20 -7.09
CA LEU A 153 13.28 1.17 -7.07
C LEU A 153 12.68 1.35 -8.47
N ALA A 154 13.26 2.26 -9.27
CA ALA A 154 12.85 2.49 -10.64
C ALA A 154 13.14 1.30 -11.56
N GLU A 155 14.34 0.72 -11.48
CA GLU A 155 14.75 -0.45 -12.28
C GLU A 155 13.92 -1.70 -11.94
N GLN A 156 13.69 -1.96 -10.66
CA GLN A 156 12.89 -3.09 -10.17
C GLN A 156 11.39 -2.84 -10.30
N LYS A 157 10.97 -1.62 -10.63
CA LYS A 157 9.56 -1.17 -10.67
C LYS A 157 8.83 -1.43 -9.35
N THR A 158 9.54 -1.26 -8.24
CA THR A 158 8.96 -1.39 -6.90
C THR A 158 8.04 -0.21 -6.63
N LEU A 159 6.75 -0.47 -6.44
CA LEU A 159 5.75 0.56 -6.18
C LEU A 159 5.93 1.14 -4.78
N LEU A 160 5.89 2.47 -4.67
CA LEU A 160 5.71 3.18 -3.40
C LEU A 160 4.24 3.55 -3.24
N SER A 161 3.60 3.18 -2.13
CA SER A 161 2.21 3.57 -1.83
C SER A 161 2.18 4.84 -0.98
N LEU A 162 2.29 6.01 -1.62
CA LEU A 162 2.35 7.31 -0.93
C LEU A 162 1.00 7.69 -0.33
N CYS A 163 1.01 8.22 0.90
CA CYS A 163 -0.17 8.66 1.64
C CYS A 163 -0.02 10.13 2.07
N PRO A 164 -0.23 11.09 1.15
CA PRO A 164 0.17 12.49 1.34
C PRO A 164 -0.44 13.18 2.56
N LEU A 165 -1.74 13.00 2.81
CA LEU A 165 -2.42 13.64 3.94
C LEU A 165 -2.04 13.01 5.27
N SER A 166 -1.82 11.69 5.31
CA SER A 166 -1.29 10.98 6.46
C SER A 166 0.10 11.49 6.83
N ASN A 167 1.01 11.58 5.85
CA ASN A 167 2.38 12.06 6.09
C ASN A 167 2.42 13.50 6.66
N VAL A 168 1.46 14.36 6.30
CA VAL A 168 1.31 15.68 6.94
C VAL A 168 0.78 15.56 8.37
N LYS A 169 -0.22 14.70 8.61
CA LYS A 169 -0.81 14.51 9.94
C LYS A 169 0.16 13.88 10.94
N LEU A 170 0.96 12.94 10.48
CA LEU A 170 2.03 12.30 11.26
C LEU A 170 3.30 13.16 11.36
N GLN A 171 3.29 14.36 10.76
CA GLN A 171 4.40 15.32 10.80
C GLN A 171 5.70 14.78 10.15
N VAL A 172 5.59 13.83 9.25
CA VAL A 172 6.69 13.41 8.36
C VAL A 172 7.15 14.58 7.52
N VAL A 173 6.18 15.36 7.02
CA VAL A 173 6.37 16.65 6.34
C VAL A 173 5.37 17.67 6.89
N LYS A 174 5.67 18.97 6.73
CA LYS A 174 4.77 20.05 7.18
C LYS A 174 3.67 20.35 6.17
N ASP A 175 3.93 20.16 4.90
CA ASP A 175 2.99 20.38 3.79
C ASP A 175 3.21 19.30 2.73
N VAL A 176 2.14 18.94 2.01
CA VAL A 176 2.19 17.98 0.90
C VAL A 176 3.23 18.35 -0.14
N LYS A 177 3.52 19.64 -0.34
CA LYS A 177 4.54 20.12 -1.27
C LYS A 177 5.97 19.70 -0.91
N GLU A 178 6.22 19.38 0.36
CA GLU A 178 7.55 18.93 0.83
C GLU A 178 7.81 17.44 0.52
N LEU A 179 6.78 16.69 0.13
CA LEU A 179 6.93 15.30 -0.30
C LEU A 179 7.79 15.24 -1.57
N PRO A 180 8.71 14.26 -1.68
CA PRO A 180 9.64 14.17 -2.81
C PRO A 180 9.00 13.62 -4.10
N ILE A 181 7.70 13.90 -4.33
CA ILE A 181 6.91 13.34 -5.44
C ILE A 181 7.49 13.72 -6.81
N ASP A 182 7.93 14.98 -6.97
CA ASP A 182 8.59 15.44 -8.21
C ASP A 182 9.87 14.66 -8.48
N LYS A 183 10.66 14.38 -7.42
CA LYS A 183 11.91 13.64 -7.55
C LYS A 183 11.65 12.18 -7.93
N PHE A 184 10.64 11.54 -7.32
CA PHE A 184 10.23 10.19 -7.70
C PHE A 184 9.77 10.14 -9.16
N PHE A 185 8.97 11.12 -9.59
CA PHE A 185 8.50 11.21 -10.96
C PHE A 185 9.65 11.38 -11.93
N GLN A 186 10.59 12.31 -11.67
CA GLN A 186 11.76 12.57 -12.51
C GLN A 186 12.68 11.34 -12.65
N MET A 187 12.82 10.55 -11.61
CA MET A 187 13.64 9.34 -11.59
C MET A 187 12.88 8.08 -12.04
N ASN A 188 11.63 8.22 -12.47
CA ASN A 188 10.76 7.10 -12.86
C ASN A 188 10.56 6.05 -11.75
N VAL A 189 10.65 6.44 -10.48
CA VAL A 189 10.24 5.59 -9.37
C VAL A 189 8.73 5.47 -9.40
N PRO A 190 8.15 4.26 -9.55
CA PRO A 190 6.71 4.12 -9.59
C PRO A 190 6.10 4.37 -8.22
N PHE A 191 5.05 5.19 -8.19
CA PHE A 191 4.27 5.42 -6.98
C PHE A 191 2.78 5.51 -7.29
N SER A 192 1.96 5.28 -6.29
CA SER A 192 0.51 5.53 -6.28
C SER A 192 0.16 6.49 -5.15
N ILE A 193 -1.01 7.13 -5.26
CA ILE A 193 -1.55 7.98 -4.21
C ILE A 193 -2.64 7.21 -3.47
N ASN A 194 -2.56 7.19 -2.15
CA ASN A 194 -3.42 6.40 -1.27
C ASN A 194 -3.95 7.25 -0.11
N SER A 195 -4.93 6.72 0.61
CA SER A 195 -5.60 7.45 1.69
C SER A 195 -5.07 7.12 3.07
N ASP A 196 -4.32 6.02 3.21
CA ASP A 196 -3.99 5.47 4.52
C ASP A 196 -5.26 5.23 5.36
N ASP A 197 -5.31 5.61 6.62
CA ASP A 197 -6.45 5.53 7.52
C ASP A 197 -7.33 6.78 7.45
N PRO A 198 -8.26 6.90 6.47
CA PRO A 198 -8.97 8.15 6.23
C PRO A 198 -9.90 8.55 7.38
N ALA A 199 -10.37 7.59 8.16
CA ALA A 199 -11.19 7.87 9.35
C ALA A 199 -10.36 8.49 10.49
N TYR A 200 -9.07 8.20 10.54
CA TYR A 200 -8.15 8.69 11.56
C TYR A 200 -7.47 9.99 11.14
N PHE A 201 -6.88 10.03 9.94
CA PHE A 201 -6.11 11.19 9.46
C PHE A 201 -6.99 12.27 8.82
N GLY A 202 -8.21 11.92 8.41
CA GLY A 202 -9.07 12.78 7.58
C GLY A 202 -8.60 12.78 6.12
N GLY A 203 -9.55 12.94 5.19
CA GLY A 203 -9.27 12.91 3.75
C GLY A 203 -9.24 11.49 3.18
N TYR A 204 -10.24 11.20 2.33
CA TYR A 204 -10.30 9.95 1.59
C TYR A 204 -9.45 10.03 0.32
N ILE A 205 -9.54 9.03 -0.55
CA ILE A 205 -8.67 8.91 -1.73
C ILE A 205 -8.73 10.15 -2.63
N LEU A 206 -9.91 10.66 -2.93
CA LEU A 206 -10.06 11.84 -3.78
C LEU A 206 -9.45 13.10 -3.16
N ASP A 207 -9.49 13.24 -1.83
CA ASP A 207 -8.90 14.39 -1.14
C ASP A 207 -7.36 14.36 -1.21
N ASN A 208 -6.75 13.15 -1.15
CA ASN A 208 -5.31 12.98 -1.38
C ASN A 208 -4.91 13.35 -2.82
N TYR A 209 -5.68 12.91 -3.83
CA TYR A 209 -5.45 13.31 -5.22
C TYR A 209 -5.55 14.82 -5.41
N LYS A 210 -6.58 15.48 -4.84
CA LYS A 210 -6.75 16.94 -4.87
C LYS A 210 -5.60 17.68 -4.19
N ALA A 211 -5.15 17.21 -3.02
CA ALA A 211 -4.04 17.79 -2.29
C ALA A 211 -2.75 17.76 -3.12
N VAL A 212 -2.43 16.61 -3.72
CA VAL A 212 -1.28 16.47 -4.62
C VAL A 212 -1.43 17.35 -5.86
N HIS A 213 -2.60 17.34 -6.51
CA HIS A 213 -2.84 18.17 -7.69
C HIS A 213 -2.65 19.67 -7.39
N THR A 214 -3.18 20.14 -6.27
CA THR A 214 -3.06 21.55 -5.87
C THR A 214 -1.61 21.97 -5.63
N ARG A 215 -0.75 21.05 -5.16
CA ARG A 215 0.64 21.36 -4.79
C ARG A 215 1.64 21.15 -5.93
N PHE A 216 1.39 20.18 -6.81
CA PHE A 216 2.32 19.79 -7.88
C PHE A 216 1.83 20.16 -9.29
N GLY A 217 0.53 20.39 -9.48
CA GLY A 217 -0.03 20.81 -10.76
C GLY A 217 0.18 19.78 -11.89
N PHE A 218 0.16 18.49 -11.59
CA PHE A 218 0.40 17.44 -12.56
C PHE A 218 -0.55 17.52 -13.75
N THR A 219 0.01 17.31 -14.95
CA THR A 219 -0.74 17.21 -16.20
C THR A 219 -1.59 15.93 -16.25
N LYS A 220 -2.51 15.86 -17.21
CA LYS A 220 -3.31 14.66 -17.46
C LYS A 220 -2.45 13.44 -17.77
N ASP A 221 -1.36 13.62 -18.53
CA ASP A 221 -0.39 12.55 -18.85
C ASP A 221 0.29 12.00 -17.59
N GLN A 222 0.69 12.90 -16.69
CA GLN A 222 1.33 12.53 -15.44
C GLN A 222 0.35 11.79 -14.53
N TRP A 223 -0.89 12.24 -14.41
CA TRP A 223 -1.94 11.55 -13.67
C TRP A 223 -2.25 10.16 -14.24
N LYS A 224 -2.27 10.02 -15.56
CA LYS A 224 -2.39 8.72 -16.23
C LYS A 224 -1.27 7.78 -15.81
N ILE A 225 -0.02 8.25 -15.81
CA ILE A 225 1.15 7.45 -15.38
C ILE A 225 0.99 7.00 -13.92
N ILE A 226 0.59 7.91 -13.01
CA ILE A 226 0.39 7.60 -11.59
C ILE A 226 -0.72 6.54 -11.42
N ALA A 227 -1.84 6.68 -12.12
CA ALA A 227 -2.93 5.71 -12.09
C ALA A 227 -2.47 4.33 -12.61
N LEU A 228 -1.75 4.30 -13.74
CA LEU A 228 -1.21 3.06 -14.30
C LEU A 228 -0.16 2.40 -13.40
N ASN A 229 0.65 3.17 -12.68
CA ASN A 229 1.59 2.64 -11.69
C ASN A 229 0.83 1.92 -10.57
N GLY A 230 -0.23 2.53 -10.02
CA GLY A 230 -1.07 1.91 -8.99
C GLY A 230 -1.67 0.58 -9.47
N ILE A 231 -2.20 0.54 -10.70
CA ILE A 231 -2.77 -0.69 -11.29
C ILE A 231 -1.70 -1.76 -11.47
N LYS A 232 -0.56 -1.41 -12.07
CA LYS A 232 0.53 -2.37 -12.36
C LYS A 232 1.16 -2.92 -11.08
N GLY A 233 1.31 -2.09 -10.05
CA GLY A 233 1.85 -2.49 -8.76
C GLY A 233 0.83 -3.13 -7.81
N SER A 234 -0.46 -3.19 -8.19
CA SER A 234 -1.48 -3.91 -7.42
C SER A 234 -1.31 -5.43 -7.56
N TRP A 235 -1.90 -6.16 -6.63
CA TRP A 235 -1.91 -7.64 -6.62
C TRP A 235 -3.23 -8.23 -7.15
N CYS A 236 -4.05 -7.44 -7.82
CA CYS A 236 -5.20 -8.00 -8.54
C CYS A 236 -4.71 -8.86 -9.73
N ASP A 237 -5.56 -9.79 -10.17
CA ASP A 237 -5.24 -10.64 -11.29
C ASP A 237 -5.11 -9.85 -12.61
N ASP A 238 -4.50 -10.49 -13.62
CA ASP A 238 -4.20 -9.84 -14.90
C ASP A 238 -5.47 -9.44 -15.65
N GLN A 239 -6.55 -10.19 -15.53
CA GLN A 239 -7.83 -9.82 -16.14
C GLN A 239 -8.31 -8.48 -15.55
N ARG A 240 -8.32 -8.36 -14.22
CA ARG A 240 -8.72 -7.13 -13.56
C ARG A 240 -7.78 -5.96 -13.85
N LYS A 241 -6.47 -6.20 -13.90
CA LYS A 241 -5.51 -5.16 -14.33
C LYS A 241 -5.84 -4.63 -15.72
N ASN A 242 -6.09 -5.51 -16.68
CA ASN A 242 -6.41 -5.13 -18.06
C ASN A 242 -7.73 -4.34 -18.14
N GLU A 243 -8.76 -4.74 -17.38
CA GLU A 243 -10.01 -3.98 -17.26
C GLU A 243 -9.77 -2.56 -16.75
N LEU A 244 -9.01 -2.43 -15.65
CA LEU A 244 -8.69 -1.13 -15.04
C LEU A 244 -7.84 -0.26 -15.97
N ILE A 245 -6.85 -0.83 -16.66
CA ILE A 245 -6.04 -0.12 -17.66
C ILE A 245 -6.92 0.41 -18.79
N SER A 246 -7.86 -0.41 -19.30
CA SER A 246 -8.77 0.00 -20.35
C SER A 246 -9.64 1.18 -19.93
N LEU A 247 -10.17 1.17 -18.69
CA LEU A 247 -10.94 2.29 -18.14
C LEU A 247 -10.09 3.58 -18.03
N VAL A 248 -8.84 3.48 -17.60
CA VAL A 248 -7.93 4.65 -17.57
C VAL A 248 -7.73 5.21 -18.97
N GLU A 249 -7.52 4.34 -19.97
CA GLU A 249 -7.36 4.78 -21.38
C GLU A 249 -8.64 5.43 -21.94
N GLU A 250 -9.81 4.92 -21.61
CA GLU A 250 -11.09 5.51 -22.03
C GLU A 250 -11.29 6.91 -21.44
N VAL A 251 -11.06 7.05 -20.11
CA VAL A 251 -11.16 8.33 -19.43
C VAL A 251 -10.14 9.32 -20.01
N TYR A 252 -8.89 8.87 -20.19
CA TYR A 252 -7.83 9.72 -20.75
C TYR A 252 -8.19 10.22 -22.17
N LYS A 253 -8.69 9.35 -23.06
CA LYS A 253 -9.13 9.73 -24.39
C LYS A 253 -10.27 10.74 -24.34
N LYS A 254 -11.30 10.49 -23.52
CA LYS A 254 -12.46 11.38 -23.38
C LYS A 254 -12.02 12.80 -23.02
N TYR A 255 -11.17 12.97 -22.04
CA TYR A 255 -10.75 14.30 -21.58
C TYR A 255 -9.63 14.95 -22.44
N ASN A 256 -8.96 14.22 -23.34
CA ASN A 256 -8.01 14.80 -24.29
C ASN A 256 -8.66 15.30 -25.58
N ILE A 257 -9.84 14.76 -25.95
CA ILE A 257 -10.57 15.21 -27.15
C ILE A 257 -11.31 16.53 -26.88
N GLU A 258 -11.71 16.78 -25.64
CA GLU A 258 -12.54 17.93 -25.29
C GLU A 258 -11.75 19.23 -25.01
N GLY A 259 -10.42 19.24 -25.23
CA GLY A 259 -9.63 20.51 -25.22
C GLY A 259 -9.70 21.34 -23.93
N CYS A 260 -9.95 20.69 -22.77
CA CYS A 260 -9.99 21.34 -21.45
C CYS A 260 -8.64 21.32 -20.77
#